data_e7b6e350dab71cdbf3e12975bb740e6f
#
_entry.id   e7b6e350dab71cdbf3e12975bb740e6f
#
_cell.length_a   1.000
_cell.length_b   1.000
_cell.length_c   1.000
_cell.angle_alpha   90.00
_cell.angle_beta   90.00
_cell.angle_gamma   90.00
#
_symmetry.space_group_name_H-M   'P 1'
#
loop_
_entity.id
_entity.type
_entity.pdbx_description
1 polymer ?
#
loop_
_entity_poly.entity_id
_entity_poly.type
_entity_poly.pdbx_seq_one_letter_code
_entity_poly.pdbx_strand_id
1 'polypeptide(L)'
;MMPSPDSLTLRQRAAQMLLVGFRGCHADDCSAVLDDIAVTGVGGVILFDRDVADPALTLRNVESPAQLRALVDALRSAARIPLLVAIDQEGGQVNRLKEARGFPASVSHAALGRAEGVDGTREAASAIADTLAAAGINFNLAPVVDLDANRDNPIIRARERCFSSDPEAVARHAIAYAEAHRAR
;
A
#
# COMPACT_ATOMS: atom_id res chain seq x y z
N MET A 1 -3.31 6.95 -23.57
CA MET A 1 -2.92 5.64 -24.14
C MET A 1 -1.58 5.24 -23.50
N MET A 2 -1.45 4.03 -22.99
CA MET A 2 -0.18 3.53 -22.46
C MET A 2 0.83 3.36 -23.62
N PRO A 3 2.07 3.83 -23.47
CA PRO A 3 3.10 3.54 -24.47
C PRO A 3 3.35 2.01 -24.53
N SER A 4 3.60 1.49 -25.74
CA SER A 4 4.02 0.08 -25.87
C SER A 4 5.39 -0.07 -25.19
N PRO A 5 5.63 -1.19 -24.47
CA PRO A 5 6.97 -1.49 -23.92
C PRO A 5 8.09 -1.37 -24.96
N ASP A 6 7.81 -1.72 -26.21
CA ASP A 6 8.76 -1.66 -27.31
C ASP A 6 9.08 -0.23 -27.78
N SER A 7 8.22 0.75 -27.45
CA SER A 7 8.48 2.17 -27.74
C SER A 7 9.39 2.85 -26.70
N LEU A 8 9.68 2.17 -25.59
CA LEU A 8 10.52 2.68 -24.52
C LEU A 8 11.99 2.31 -24.74
N THR A 9 12.90 3.24 -24.47
CA THR A 9 14.33 2.96 -24.41
C THR A 9 14.66 1.96 -23.31
N LEU A 10 15.81 1.30 -23.37
CA LEU A 10 16.27 0.37 -22.32
C LEU A 10 16.31 1.08 -20.93
N ARG A 11 16.79 2.32 -20.89
CA ARG A 11 16.81 3.13 -19.66
C ARG A 11 15.41 3.35 -19.08
N GLN A 12 14.44 3.69 -19.93
CA GLN A 12 13.05 3.87 -19.49
C GLN A 12 12.44 2.56 -19.01
N ARG A 13 12.67 1.45 -19.71
CA ARG A 13 12.20 0.12 -19.27
C ARG A 13 12.80 -0.26 -17.92
N ALA A 14 14.09 -0.02 -17.70
CA ALA A 14 14.73 -0.27 -16.40
C ALA A 14 14.14 0.62 -15.29
N ALA A 15 13.92 1.91 -15.57
CA ALA A 15 13.31 2.83 -14.61
C ALA A 15 11.87 2.41 -14.22
N GLN A 16 11.09 1.90 -15.18
CA GLN A 16 9.74 1.39 -14.93
C GLN A 16 9.70 0.15 -13.99
N MET A 17 10.82 -0.51 -13.75
CA MET A 17 10.93 -1.61 -12.78
C MET A 17 11.20 -1.13 -11.35
N LEU A 18 11.42 0.17 -11.15
CA LEU A 18 11.73 0.74 -9.83
C LEU A 18 10.47 1.21 -9.13
N LEU A 19 10.32 0.78 -7.87
CA LEU A 19 9.35 1.28 -6.90
C LEU A 19 10.15 1.95 -5.79
N VAL A 20 10.04 3.28 -5.65
CA VAL A 20 10.91 4.06 -4.77
C VAL A 20 10.15 4.68 -3.60
N GLY A 21 10.75 4.66 -2.41
CA GLY A 21 10.27 5.40 -1.25
C GLY A 21 10.86 6.80 -1.22
N PHE A 22 10.12 7.76 -0.64
CA PHE A 22 10.55 9.15 -0.55
C PHE A 22 10.14 9.76 0.80
N ARG A 23 10.58 10.99 1.07
CA ARG A 23 10.19 11.80 2.23
C ARG A 23 9.40 13.02 1.76
N GLY A 24 8.51 13.50 2.63
CA GLY A 24 7.66 14.68 2.41
C GLY A 24 6.18 14.33 2.39
N CYS A 25 5.37 15.21 2.97
CA CYS A 25 3.90 15.12 3.01
C CYS A 25 3.23 15.96 1.92
N HIS A 26 3.89 16.98 1.42
CA HIS A 26 3.36 17.90 0.42
C HIS A 26 4.23 17.93 -0.83
N ALA A 27 3.65 18.29 -1.96
CA ALA A 27 4.36 18.32 -3.24
C ALA A 27 5.62 19.19 -3.20
N ASP A 28 5.56 20.32 -2.49
CA ASP A 28 6.68 21.27 -2.36
C ASP A 28 7.87 20.64 -1.60
N ASP A 29 7.62 19.68 -0.73
CA ASP A 29 8.66 18.94 0.01
C ASP A 29 9.23 17.75 -0.77
N CYS A 30 8.68 17.46 -1.95
CA CYS A 30 8.90 16.22 -2.70
C CYS A 30 9.60 16.42 -4.04
N SER A 31 10.33 17.54 -4.24
CA SER A 31 10.94 17.89 -5.54
C SER A 31 11.79 16.76 -6.13
N ALA A 32 12.60 16.09 -5.32
CA ALA A 32 13.48 15.02 -5.78
C ALA A 32 12.71 13.83 -6.37
N VAL A 33 11.64 13.35 -5.72
CA VAL A 33 10.83 12.24 -6.26
C VAL A 33 9.99 12.69 -7.45
N LEU A 34 9.52 13.93 -7.48
CA LEU A 34 8.82 14.49 -8.64
C LEU A 34 9.73 14.53 -9.87
N ASP A 35 11.00 14.90 -9.70
CA ASP A 35 12.02 14.85 -10.76
C ASP A 35 12.34 13.41 -11.18
N ASP A 36 12.44 12.47 -10.24
CA ASP A 36 12.62 11.04 -10.55
C ASP A 36 11.46 10.48 -11.39
N ILE A 37 10.23 10.87 -11.08
CA ILE A 37 9.04 10.48 -11.85
C ILE A 37 9.05 11.14 -13.23
N ALA A 38 9.28 12.45 -13.31
CA ALA A 38 9.15 13.22 -14.55
C ALA A 38 10.31 12.99 -15.53
N VAL A 39 11.55 12.87 -15.02
CA VAL A 39 12.79 12.84 -15.82
C VAL A 39 13.31 11.41 -15.95
N THR A 40 13.49 10.69 -14.83
CA THR A 40 14.00 9.31 -14.84
C THR A 40 12.91 8.34 -15.30
N GLY A 41 11.65 8.62 -14.96
CA GLY A 41 10.49 7.79 -15.33
C GLY A 41 10.39 6.53 -14.49
N VAL A 42 10.58 6.63 -13.16
CA VAL A 42 10.36 5.49 -12.24
C VAL A 42 8.94 4.95 -12.35
N GLY A 43 8.80 3.63 -12.23
CA GLY A 43 7.52 2.94 -12.43
C GLY A 43 6.54 3.13 -11.29
N GLY A 44 7.02 3.43 -10.10
CA GLY A 44 6.15 3.63 -8.94
C GLY A 44 6.82 4.24 -7.74
N VAL A 45 5.97 4.60 -6.79
CA VAL A 45 6.36 5.08 -5.46
C VAL A 45 5.67 4.27 -4.37
N ILE A 46 6.29 4.17 -3.18
CA ILE A 46 5.69 3.55 -2.00
C ILE A 46 5.56 4.56 -0.87
N LEU A 47 4.39 4.59 -0.27
CA LEU A 47 4.00 5.53 0.79
C LEU A 47 4.18 4.90 2.18
N PHE A 48 4.67 5.70 3.12
CA PHE A 48 4.82 5.32 4.52
C PHE A 48 4.21 6.37 5.45
N ASP A 49 3.73 5.93 6.59
CA ASP A 49 3.15 6.83 7.61
C ASP A 49 4.21 7.49 8.50
N ARG A 50 5.39 6.88 8.64
CA ARG A 50 6.49 7.36 9.51
C ARG A 50 7.84 7.08 8.89
N ASP A 51 8.84 7.85 9.28
CA ASP A 51 10.24 7.55 8.97
C ASP A 51 10.85 6.71 10.11
N VAL A 52 11.31 5.49 9.76
CA VAL A 52 11.97 4.60 10.74
C VAL A 52 13.46 4.90 10.87
N ALA A 53 14.06 5.56 9.90
CA ALA A 53 15.48 5.93 9.91
C ALA A 53 15.72 7.23 10.69
N ASP A 54 14.71 8.08 10.80
CA ASP A 54 14.76 9.32 11.60
C ASP A 54 13.55 9.39 12.54
N PRO A 55 13.70 8.93 13.81
CA PRO A 55 12.63 8.97 14.80
C PRO A 55 12.12 10.38 15.15
N ALA A 56 12.88 11.44 14.82
CA ALA A 56 12.45 12.82 15.00
C ALA A 56 11.39 13.22 13.96
N LEU A 57 11.36 12.55 12.81
CA LEU A 57 10.35 12.74 11.78
C LEU A 57 9.12 11.86 12.08
N THR A 58 8.13 12.45 12.73
CA THR A 58 6.88 11.77 13.11
C THR A 58 5.97 11.46 11.92
N LEU A 59 6.14 12.19 10.81
CA LEU A 59 5.39 12.03 9.57
C LEU A 59 6.34 11.76 8.40
N ARG A 60 5.89 10.92 7.45
CA ARG A 60 6.64 10.73 6.22
C ARG A 60 5.82 11.12 4.99
N ASN A 61 4.72 10.42 4.67
CA ASN A 61 3.90 10.75 3.51
C ASN A 61 2.41 10.91 3.84
N VAL A 62 1.96 10.49 5.03
CA VAL A 62 0.54 10.40 5.38
C VAL A 62 0.24 11.27 6.60
N GLU A 63 -0.55 12.32 6.43
CA GLU A 63 -1.00 13.23 7.47
C GLU A 63 -2.53 13.19 7.64
N SER A 64 -3.28 13.30 6.54
CA SER A 64 -4.75 13.27 6.52
C SER A 64 -5.25 12.75 5.16
N PRO A 65 -6.53 12.36 5.03
CA PRO A 65 -7.11 11.95 3.75
C PRO A 65 -6.98 13.01 2.64
N ALA A 66 -7.25 14.27 2.96
CA ALA A 66 -7.17 15.36 1.99
C ALA A 66 -5.73 15.65 1.56
N GLN A 67 -4.79 15.68 2.51
CA GLN A 67 -3.36 15.85 2.22
C GLN A 67 -2.85 14.70 1.35
N LEU A 68 -3.14 13.46 1.72
CA LEU A 68 -2.69 12.28 0.98
C LEU A 68 -3.22 12.28 -0.45
N ARG A 69 -4.49 12.62 -0.66
CA ARG A 69 -5.06 12.75 -2.00
C ARG A 69 -4.33 13.78 -2.84
N ALA A 70 -4.07 14.98 -2.29
CA ALA A 70 -3.36 16.04 -2.99
C ALA A 70 -1.92 15.63 -3.36
N LEU A 71 -1.21 14.94 -2.45
CA LEU A 71 0.13 14.41 -2.70
C LEU A 71 0.11 13.39 -3.85
N VAL A 72 -0.81 12.42 -3.80
CA VAL A 72 -0.93 11.39 -4.84
C VAL A 72 -1.29 12.00 -6.20
N ASP A 73 -2.16 13.00 -6.24
CA ASP A 73 -2.52 13.69 -7.47
C ASP A 73 -1.31 14.44 -8.06
N ALA A 74 -0.48 15.08 -7.24
CA ALA A 74 0.76 15.73 -7.69
C ALA A 74 1.77 14.71 -8.26
N LEU A 75 2.00 13.58 -7.56
CA LEU A 75 2.89 12.51 -8.03
C LEU A 75 2.42 11.93 -9.36
N ARG A 76 1.13 11.66 -9.52
CA ARG A 76 0.55 11.14 -10.76
C ARG A 76 0.60 12.15 -11.90
N SER A 77 0.43 13.44 -11.60
CA SER A 77 0.51 14.51 -12.60
C SER A 77 1.92 14.71 -13.16
N ALA A 78 2.95 14.40 -12.39
CA ALA A 78 4.33 14.44 -12.85
C ALA A 78 4.69 13.28 -13.80
N ALA A 79 3.91 12.18 -13.76
CA ALA A 79 4.21 10.95 -14.49
C ALA A 79 3.74 11.01 -15.95
N ARG A 80 4.64 10.65 -16.89
CA ARG A 80 4.32 10.49 -18.32
C ARG A 80 3.73 9.10 -18.65
N ILE A 81 4.05 8.13 -17.82
CA ILE A 81 3.55 6.74 -17.87
C ILE A 81 2.75 6.57 -16.58
N PRO A 82 1.59 5.88 -16.59
CA PRO A 82 0.81 5.68 -15.38
C PRO A 82 1.64 5.13 -14.23
N LEU A 83 1.65 5.87 -13.11
CA LEU A 83 2.46 5.60 -11.94
C LEU A 83 1.79 4.56 -11.03
N LEU A 84 2.54 3.57 -10.56
CA LEU A 84 2.14 2.76 -9.44
C LEU A 84 2.34 3.57 -8.14
N VAL A 85 1.27 3.74 -7.38
CA VAL A 85 1.31 4.34 -6.05
C VAL A 85 1.00 3.24 -5.05
N ALA A 86 2.03 2.75 -4.36
CA ALA A 86 1.96 1.60 -3.48
C ALA A 86 1.87 1.98 -2.01
N ILE A 87 1.29 1.08 -1.21
CA ILE A 87 1.22 1.18 0.24
C ILE A 87 1.13 -0.21 0.87
N ASP A 88 1.63 -0.37 2.12
CA ASP A 88 1.38 -1.54 2.97
C ASP A 88 0.16 -1.27 3.85
N GLN A 89 -1.04 -1.45 3.33
CA GLN A 89 -2.28 -1.28 4.09
C GLN A 89 -2.88 -2.66 4.39
N GLU A 90 -2.33 -3.33 5.42
CA GLU A 90 -2.77 -4.67 5.84
C GLU A 90 -3.98 -4.59 6.79
N GLY A 91 -4.03 -3.55 7.60
CA GLY A 91 -4.93 -3.41 8.74
C GLY A 91 -4.25 -3.79 10.07
N GLY A 92 -4.93 -3.55 11.20
CA GLY A 92 -4.38 -3.83 12.52
C GLY A 92 -3.08 -3.05 12.81
N GLN A 93 -1.99 -3.75 13.13
CA GLN A 93 -0.71 -3.11 13.48
C GLN A 93 0.07 -2.61 12.26
N VAL A 94 -0.08 -3.25 11.09
CA VAL A 94 0.53 -2.80 9.83
C VAL A 94 -0.49 -2.01 9.03
N ASN A 95 -0.65 -0.79 9.46
CA ASN A 95 -1.66 0.14 8.97
C ASN A 95 -1.02 1.54 8.83
N ARG A 96 -0.95 2.05 7.59
CA ARG A 96 -0.40 3.38 7.30
C ARG A 96 -1.48 4.45 7.40
N LEU A 97 -2.72 4.09 7.06
CA LEU A 97 -3.89 4.96 7.08
C LEU A 97 -4.60 4.83 8.42
N LYS A 98 -4.08 5.54 9.43
CA LYS A 98 -4.51 5.41 10.82
C LYS A 98 -5.79 6.21 11.12
N GLU A 99 -6.63 5.66 11.97
CA GLU A 99 -7.85 6.31 12.47
C GLU A 99 -7.55 7.67 13.13
N ALA A 100 -6.46 7.77 13.90
CA ALA A 100 -6.01 9.01 14.51
C ALA A 100 -5.66 10.13 13.50
N ARG A 101 -5.57 9.80 12.21
CA ARG A 101 -5.35 10.74 11.09
C ARG A 101 -6.58 10.93 10.22
N GLY A 102 -7.76 10.48 10.67
CA GLY A 102 -9.03 10.66 9.99
C GLY A 102 -9.36 9.57 8.96
N PHE A 103 -8.65 8.45 8.94
CA PHE A 103 -8.98 7.31 8.09
C PHE A 103 -9.90 6.31 8.82
N PRO A 104 -10.64 5.46 8.10
CA PRO A 104 -11.43 4.41 8.71
C PRO A 104 -10.59 3.42 9.52
N ALA A 105 -11.16 2.91 10.61
CA ALA A 105 -10.56 1.80 11.36
C ALA A 105 -10.41 0.55 10.48
N SER A 106 -9.37 -0.24 10.74
CA SER A 106 -9.14 -1.51 10.04
C SER A 106 -8.67 -2.58 11.02
N VAL A 107 -8.98 -3.83 10.72
CA VAL A 107 -8.68 -4.98 11.57
C VAL A 107 -7.51 -5.79 11.02
N SER A 108 -6.82 -6.54 11.91
CA SER A 108 -5.69 -7.38 11.52
C SER A 108 -6.13 -8.64 10.77
N HIS A 109 -5.23 -9.21 9.96
CA HIS A 109 -5.47 -10.50 9.31
C HIS A 109 -5.78 -11.60 10.32
N ALA A 110 -5.10 -11.62 11.48
CA ALA A 110 -5.38 -12.59 12.53
C ALA A 110 -6.78 -12.43 13.13
N ALA A 111 -7.32 -11.22 13.21
CA ALA A 111 -8.70 -11.01 13.65
C ALA A 111 -9.68 -11.56 12.62
N LEU A 112 -9.44 -11.32 11.34
CA LEU A 112 -10.26 -11.84 10.23
C LEU A 112 -10.20 -13.37 10.16
N GLY A 113 -9.02 -13.96 10.33
CA GLY A 113 -8.80 -15.41 10.24
C GLY A 113 -9.43 -16.21 11.41
N ARG A 114 -9.86 -15.55 12.49
CA ARG A 114 -10.59 -16.21 13.59
C ARG A 114 -12.08 -16.45 13.30
N ALA A 115 -12.62 -15.81 12.29
CA ALA A 115 -14.01 -15.97 11.89
C ALA A 115 -14.21 -17.24 11.05
N GLU A 116 -15.38 -17.88 11.20
CA GLU A 116 -15.82 -18.93 10.28
C GLU A 116 -16.23 -18.27 8.95
N GLY A 117 -15.54 -18.62 7.86
CA GLY A 117 -15.80 -18.09 6.52
C GLY A 117 -15.05 -16.78 6.21
N VAL A 118 -15.29 -16.25 5.03
CA VAL A 118 -14.50 -15.15 4.46
C VAL A 118 -15.28 -13.85 4.22
N ASP A 119 -16.54 -13.79 4.62
CA ASP A 119 -17.39 -12.62 4.35
C ASP A 119 -16.88 -11.38 5.09
N GLY A 120 -16.47 -11.53 6.36
CA GLY A 120 -15.84 -10.44 7.11
C GLY A 120 -14.51 -9.97 6.50
N THR A 121 -13.76 -10.89 5.88
CA THR A 121 -12.54 -10.53 5.14
C THR A 121 -12.87 -9.74 3.89
N ARG A 122 -13.89 -10.16 3.14
CA ARG A 122 -14.35 -9.45 1.93
C ARG A 122 -14.83 -8.03 2.26
N GLU A 123 -15.60 -7.88 3.34
CA GLU A 123 -16.09 -6.58 3.80
C GLU A 123 -14.94 -5.66 4.23
N ALA A 124 -14.03 -6.14 5.09
CA ALA A 124 -12.88 -5.37 5.55
C ALA A 124 -11.95 -4.97 4.39
N ALA A 125 -11.68 -5.90 3.48
CA ALA A 125 -10.86 -5.64 2.29
C ALA A 125 -11.51 -4.64 1.34
N SER A 126 -12.84 -4.68 1.17
CA SER A 126 -13.58 -3.69 0.37
C SER A 126 -13.47 -2.29 0.97
N ALA A 127 -13.62 -2.16 2.30
CA ALA A 127 -13.48 -0.87 2.99
C ALA A 127 -12.05 -0.28 2.84
N ILE A 128 -11.03 -1.13 2.93
CA ILE A 128 -9.64 -0.72 2.65
C ILE A 128 -9.51 -0.29 1.20
N ALA A 129 -9.99 -1.08 0.24
CA ALA A 129 -9.89 -0.78 -1.19
C ALA A 129 -10.59 0.53 -1.56
N ASP A 130 -11.78 0.79 -1.00
CA ASP A 130 -12.50 2.07 -1.18
C ASP A 130 -11.69 3.25 -0.64
N THR A 131 -11.05 3.09 0.54
CA THR A 131 -10.20 4.12 1.14
C THR A 131 -8.96 4.40 0.27
N LEU A 132 -8.32 3.35 -0.26
CA LEU A 132 -7.16 3.48 -1.15
C LEU A 132 -7.54 4.16 -2.46
N ALA A 133 -8.65 3.75 -3.07
CA ALA A 133 -9.16 4.35 -4.31
C ALA A 133 -9.50 5.84 -4.11
N ALA A 134 -10.14 6.21 -3.00
CA ALA A 134 -10.42 7.61 -2.65
C ALA A 134 -9.15 8.44 -2.50
N ALA A 135 -8.05 7.86 -1.99
CA ALA A 135 -6.74 8.50 -1.92
C ALA A 135 -5.97 8.49 -3.26
N GLY A 136 -6.47 7.79 -4.29
CA GLY A 136 -5.78 7.64 -5.58
C GLY A 136 -4.65 6.60 -5.58
N ILE A 137 -4.54 5.78 -4.54
CA ILE A 137 -3.58 4.68 -4.41
C ILE A 137 -4.10 3.50 -5.23
N ASN A 138 -3.23 2.91 -6.07
CA ASN A 138 -3.62 1.86 -7.02
C ASN A 138 -2.84 0.55 -6.85
N PHE A 139 -1.99 0.45 -5.81
CA PHE A 139 -1.24 -0.77 -5.53
C PHE A 139 -1.14 -1.01 -4.01
N ASN A 140 -1.88 -1.99 -3.49
CA ASN A 140 -1.75 -2.42 -2.11
C ASN A 140 -0.85 -3.65 -2.03
N LEU A 141 0.18 -3.62 -1.18
CA LEU A 141 1.10 -4.73 -0.93
C LEU A 141 0.56 -5.74 0.11
N ALA A 142 -0.75 -5.77 0.30
CA ALA A 142 -1.50 -6.73 1.11
C ALA A 142 -2.38 -7.61 0.20
N PRO A 143 -2.81 -8.77 0.67
CA PRO A 143 -2.64 -9.31 2.02
C PRO A 143 -1.31 -10.05 2.21
N VAL A 144 -0.88 -10.21 3.47
CA VAL A 144 0.17 -11.17 3.84
C VAL A 144 -0.42 -12.57 3.83
N VAL A 145 0.26 -13.50 3.17
CA VAL A 145 -0.14 -14.89 3.00
C VAL A 145 0.76 -15.89 3.72
N ASP A 146 1.59 -15.40 4.62
CA ASP A 146 2.41 -16.24 5.50
C ASP A 146 1.53 -17.04 6.46
N LEU A 147 1.99 -18.24 6.81
CA LEU A 147 1.34 -19.10 7.78
C LEU A 147 1.78 -18.74 9.22
N ASP A 148 0.89 -18.90 10.20
CA ASP A 148 1.21 -18.86 11.63
C ASP A 148 1.90 -20.15 12.09
N ALA A 149 3.00 -20.49 11.44
CA ALA A 149 3.75 -21.73 11.70
C ALA A 149 4.72 -21.63 12.89
N ASN A 150 5.18 -20.41 13.22
CA ASN A 150 6.11 -20.18 14.31
C ASN A 150 5.51 -19.20 15.34
N ARG A 151 5.24 -19.72 16.56
CA ARG A 151 4.65 -18.95 17.67
C ARG A 151 5.51 -17.79 18.16
N ASP A 152 6.82 -17.87 17.96
CA ASP A 152 7.78 -16.86 18.41
C ASP A 152 8.18 -15.89 17.29
N ASN A 153 7.51 -15.94 16.13
CA ASN A 153 7.82 -15.05 15.01
C ASN A 153 7.46 -13.59 15.37
N PRO A 154 8.46 -12.68 15.48
CA PRO A 154 8.24 -11.30 15.92
C PRO A 154 7.64 -10.42 14.83
N ILE A 155 7.62 -10.86 13.57
CA ILE A 155 7.23 -10.05 12.43
C ILE A 155 5.83 -10.43 11.93
N ILE A 156 5.52 -11.72 11.84
CA ILE A 156 4.22 -12.19 11.33
C ILE A 156 3.24 -12.35 12.49
N ARG A 157 3.51 -13.28 13.42
CA ARG A 157 2.59 -13.58 14.50
C ARG A 157 2.43 -12.44 15.50
N ALA A 158 3.54 -11.90 16.02
CA ALA A 158 3.48 -10.85 17.05
C ALA A 158 2.80 -9.57 16.55
N ARG A 159 2.70 -9.39 15.22
CA ARG A 159 2.02 -8.26 14.59
C ARG A 159 0.70 -8.62 13.95
N GLU A 160 0.16 -9.81 14.24
CA GLU A 160 -1.15 -10.28 13.77
C GLU A 160 -1.33 -10.22 12.24
N ARG A 161 -0.26 -10.51 11.47
CA ARG A 161 -0.22 -10.34 10.01
C ARG A 161 -0.65 -11.58 9.24
N CYS A 162 -0.85 -12.74 9.87
CA CYS A 162 -1.30 -13.97 9.23
C CYS A 162 -2.76 -14.27 9.56
N PHE A 163 -3.49 -14.85 8.60
CA PHE A 163 -4.89 -15.27 8.80
C PHE A 163 -4.97 -16.54 9.67
N SER A 164 -4.11 -17.53 9.42
CA SER A 164 -4.19 -18.86 10.06
C SER A 164 -2.85 -19.60 9.97
N SER A 165 -2.73 -20.69 10.71
CA SER A 165 -1.70 -21.73 10.50
C SER A 165 -2.11 -22.78 9.46
N ASP A 166 -3.38 -22.81 9.05
CA ASP A 166 -3.90 -23.71 8.01
C ASP A 166 -3.75 -23.06 6.62
N PRO A 167 -2.98 -23.68 5.68
CA PRO A 167 -2.77 -23.15 4.35
C PRO A 167 -4.07 -22.93 3.55
N GLU A 168 -5.07 -23.81 3.72
CA GLU A 168 -6.33 -23.69 3.00
C GLU A 168 -7.15 -22.50 3.50
N ALA A 169 -7.15 -22.27 4.83
CA ALA A 169 -7.79 -21.09 5.40
C ALA A 169 -7.09 -19.80 4.90
N VAL A 170 -5.76 -19.74 4.93
CA VAL A 170 -5.01 -18.60 4.39
C VAL A 170 -5.35 -18.35 2.93
N ALA A 171 -5.40 -19.40 2.10
CA ALA A 171 -5.75 -19.27 0.68
C ALA A 171 -7.17 -18.70 0.48
N ARG A 172 -8.17 -19.20 1.22
CA ARG A 172 -9.55 -18.68 1.13
C ARG A 172 -9.65 -17.20 1.49
N HIS A 173 -9.01 -16.78 2.59
CA HIS A 173 -9.00 -15.38 3.02
C HIS A 173 -8.24 -14.50 2.02
N ALA A 174 -7.07 -14.94 1.55
CA ALA A 174 -6.26 -14.20 0.58
C ALA A 174 -6.99 -13.96 -0.75
N ILE A 175 -7.68 -15.00 -1.27
CA ILE A 175 -8.50 -14.88 -2.48
C ILE A 175 -9.62 -13.86 -2.28
N ALA A 176 -10.37 -13.97 -1.17
CA ALA A 176 -11.47 -13.05 -0.87
C ALA A 176 -10.98 -11.59 -0.74
N TYR A 177 -9.81 -11.39 -0.12
CA TYR A 177 -9.16 -10.09 0.01
C TYR A 177 -8.76 -9.51 -1.35
N ALA A 178 -8.08 -10.31 -2.19
CA ALA A 178 -7.64 -9.89 -3.52
C ALA A 178 -8.82 -9.59 -4.46
N GLU A 179 -9.88 -10.41 -4.42
CA GLU A 179 -11.11 -10.18 -5.20
C GLU A 179 -11.78 -8.85 -4.84
N ALA A 180 -11.86 -8.53 -3.54
CA ALA A 180 -12.42 -7.27 -3.06
C ALA A 180 -11.64 -6.05 -3.58
N HIS A 181 -10.30 -6.13 -3.62
CA HIS A 181 -9.45 -5.06 -4.19
C HIS A 181 -9.60 -4.93 -5.70
N ARG A 182 -9.72 -6.05 -6.43
CA ARG A 182 -9.90 -6.04 -7.89
C ARG A 182 -11.25 -5.49 -8.35
N ALA A 183 -12.23 -5.45 -7.48
CA ALA A 183 -13.55 -4.91 -7.76
C ALA A 183 -13.61 -3.36 -7.70
N ARG A 184 -12.51 -2.70 -7.35
CA ARG A 184 -12.35 -1.23 -7.27
C ARG A 184 -11.35 -0.74 -8.29
#